data_bd10588c8d611506762e77546adff740
#
_entry.id   bd10588c8d611506762e77546adff740
#
_cell.length_a   1.000
_cell.length_b   1.000
_cell.length_c   1.000
_cell.angle_alpha   90.00
_cell.angle_beta   90.00
_cell.angle_gamma   90.00
#
_symmetry.space_group_name_H-M   'P 1'
#
loop_
_entity.id
_entity.type
_entity.pdbx_description
1 polymer ?
#
loop_
_entity_poly.entity_id
_entity_poly.type
_entity_poly.pdbx_seq_one_letter_code
_entity_poly.pdbx_strand_id
1 'polypeptide(L)'
;MHFADRVADESRRKDSVVVLGIDPQLDTAQSPGVPHGKTLTQFCCEIVEACARSAVAVKPQLAFFEARGLDGMRAFSEVVKLARRLGLLTIADAKRGDIGTTSAAYAEAFLGDTDFSCDAVTVNPYQGSDALMPFIAKIPRGRGVFVLVKTSNPTSGEFQDLLAQDASALNRPMWETVAARVNGWGGDFIGKSGLSPVGAVVGATYPVQAQRARALMPAAIILVPGYGAQGASATDAVASARADGSGIVVNASRSLMYAYKKNPGATPAHAAADYAEQMRHDLNAALAEMRIARASG
;
A
#
# COMPACT_ATOMS: atom_id res chain seq x y z
N MET A 1 12.59 -13.37 -8.35
CA MET A 1 11.95 -13.82 -7.08
C MET A 1 10.53 -13.31 -7.05
N HIS A 2 9.56 -14.10 -6.63
CA HIS A 2 8.13 -13.78 -6.64
C HIS A 2 7.80 -12.64 -5.66
N PHE A 3 6.99 -11.63 -6.10
CA PHE A 3 6.72 -10.42 -5.30
C PHE A 3 6.10 -10.76 -3.94
N ALA A 4 5.04 -11.59 -3.93
CA ALA A 4 4.33 -11.92 -2.69
C ALA A 4 5.21 -12.71 -1.70
N ASP A 5 6.10 -13.58 -2.20
CA ASP A 5 7.06 -14.28 -1.35
C ASP A 5 8.07 -13.32 -0.73
N ARG A 6 8.54 -12.32 -1.50
CA ARG A 6 9.42 -11.26 -0.97
C ARG A 6 8.74 -10.43 0.13
N VAL A 7 7.44 -10.10 -0.03
CA VAL A 7 6.67 -9.41 1.02
C VAL A 7 6.60 -10.27 2.28
N ALA A 8 6.28 -11.56 2.14
CA ALA A 8 6.20 -12.49 3.28
C ALA A 8 7.57 -12.67 3.97
N ASP A 9 8.65 -12.78 3.19
CA ASP A 9 10.01 -12.95 3.71
C ASP A 9 10.46 -11.70 4.48
N GLU A 10 10.26 -10.50 3.92
CA GLU A 10 10.60 -9.24 4.58
C GLU A 10 9.75 -8.99 5.83
N SER A 11 8.46 -9.35 5.79
CA SER A 11 7.59 -9.25 6.97
C SER A 11 8.09 -10.13 8.11
N ARG A 12 8.48 -11.37 7.83
CA ARG A 12 9.07 -12.27 8.83
C ARG A 12 10.42 -11.80 9.33
N ARG A 13 11.31 -11.40 8.40
CA ARG A 13 12.68 -10.98 8.73
C ARG A 13 12.72 -9.75 9.65
N LYS A 14 11.79 -8.80 9.43
CA LYS A 14 11.72 -7.55 10.20
C LYS A 14 10.71 -7.60 11.34
N ASP A 15 9.96 -8.70 11.45
CA ASP A 15 8.80 -8.79 12.35
C ASP A 15 7.90 -7.56 12.20
N SER A 16 7.48 -7.27 10.96
CA SER A 16 6.78 -6.03 10.61
C SER A 16 5.85 -6.21 9.42
N VAL A 17 4.76 -5.47 9.42
CA VAL A 17 3.86 -5.28 8.28
C VAL A 17 3.76 -3.80 7.87
N VAL A 18 4.68 -2.97 8.35
CA VAL A 18 4.67 -1.51 8.14
C VAL A 18 5.11 -1.16 6.72
N VAL A 19 4.35 -0.29 6.07
CA VAL A 19 4.71 0.39 4.82
C VAL A 19 4.87 1.87 5.08
N LEU A 20 6.03 2.40 4.68
CA LEU A 20 6.30 3.84 4.75
C LEU A 20 5.61 4.54 3.60
N GLY A 21 4.56 5.28 3.88
CA GLY A 21 3.96 6.20 2.91
C GLY A 21 4.79 7.48 2.82
N ILE A 22 5.26 7.80 1.63
CA ILE A 22 6.00 9.04 1.35
C ILE A 22 5.09 9.97 0.55
N ASP A 23 4.38 10.81 1.31
CA ASP A 23 3.38 11.77 0.83
C ASP A 23 3.86 13.19 1.19
N PRO A 24 4.88 13.74 0.51
CA PRO A 24 5.42 15.06 0.84
C PRO A 24 4.42 16.15 0.46
N GLN A 25 3.65 16.61 1.45
CA GLN A 25 2.57 17.58 1.26
C GLN A 25 3.07 18.85 0.57
N LEU A 26 2.21 19.47 -0.25
CA LEU A 26 2.46 20.82 -0.74
C LEU A 26 2.35 21.80 0.43
N ASP A 27 3.17 22.84 0.41
CA ASP A 27 3.11 23.87 1.44
C ASP A 27 1.87 24.76 1.26
N THR A 28 0.96 24.65 2.21
CA THR A 28 -0.31 25.41 2.24
C THR A 28 -0.64 25.77 3.69
N ALA A 29 -1.65 26.62 3.89
CA ALA A 29 -2.13 26.98 5.23
C ALA A 29 -2.55 25.75 6.08
N GLN A 30 -2.99 24.65 5.44
CA GLN A 30 -3.42 23.43 6.12
C GLN A 30 -2.39 22.31 6.05
N SER A 31 -1.27 22.49 5.36
CA SER A 31 -0.32 21.43 5.04
C SER A 31 1.12 21.90 5.23
N PRO A 32 1.94 21.15 5.98
CA PRO A 32 3.25 21.62 6.45
C PRO A 32 4.35 21.69 5.38
N GLY A 33 4.12 21.16 4.19
CA GLY A 33 5.14 21.16 3.13
C GLY A 33 6.43 20.40 3.47
N VAL A 34 7.50 20.74 2.76
CA VAL A 34 8.87 20.27 3.05
C VAL A 34 9.47 21.20 4.12
N PRO A 35 10.13 20.68 5.17
CA PRO A 35 10.74 21.52 6.21
C PRO A 35 11.73 22.55 5.63
N HIS A 36 11.73 23.73 6.20
CA HIS A 36 12.63 24.81 5.79
C HIS A 36 14.09 24.35 5.82
N GLY A 37 14.87 24.74 4.81
CA GLY A 37 16.28 24.39 4.67
C GLY A 37 16.55 22.98 4.10
N LYS A 38 15.52 22.22 3.73
CA LYS A 38 15.66 20.90 3.06
C LYS A 38 15.10 20.93 1.65
N THR A 39 15.74 20.17 0.76
CA THR A 39 15.14 19.82 -0.53
C THR A 39 14.10 18.71 -0.34
N LEU A 40 13.19 18.55 -1.31
CA LEU A 40 12.23 17.45 -1.35
C LEU A 40 12.92 16.07 -1.22
N THR A 41 13.99 15.88 -2.00
CA THR A 41 14.76 14.63 -2.00
C THR A 41 15.39 14.35 -0.64
N GLN A 42 16.05 15.35 -0.03
CA GLN A 42 16.64 15.19 1.29
C GLN A 42 15.61 14.80 2.34
N PHE A 43 14.47 15.51 2.40
CA PHE A 43 13.41 15.24 3.37
C PHE A 43 12.85 13.82 3.24
N CYS A 44 12.54 13.39 2.00
CA CYS A 44 12.00 12.06 1.77
C CYS A 44 13.02 10.95 2.04
N CYS A 45 14.27 11.13 1.58
CA CYS A 45 15.32 10.13 1.74
C CYS A 45 15.72 9.93 3.20
N GLU A 46 15.88 11.00 3.97
CA GLU A 46 16.20 10.90 5.40
C GLU A 46 15.14 10.13 6.20
N ILE A 47 13.85 10.31 5.87
CA ILE A 47 12.77 9.55 6.50
C ILE A 47 12.87 8.06 6.11
N VAL A 48 13.10 7.76 4.83
CA VAL A 48 13.23 6.36 4.38
C VAL A 48 14.40 5.66 5.06
N GLU A 49 15.56 6.32 5.15
CA GLU A 49 16.74 5.77 5.84
C GLU A 49 16.46 5.50 7.33
N ALA A 50 15.88 6.47 8.01
CA ALA A 50 15.61 6.38 9.45
C ALA A 50 14.61 5.26 9.79
N CYS A 51 13.60 5.04 8.92
CA CYS A 51 12.55 4.06 9.15
C CYS A 51 12.85 2.68 8.55
N ALA A 52 13.96 2.48 7.84
CA ALA A 52 14.21 1.27 7.04
C ALA A 52 14.21 -0.03 7.87
N ARG A 53 14.53 0.04 9.17
CA ARG A 53 14.57 -1.12 10.07
C ARG A 53 13.17 -1.64 10.40
N SER A 54 12.20 -0.73 10.55
CA SER A 54 10.83 -1.05 11.00
C SER A 54 9.86 -1.30 9.85
N ALA A 55 10.24 -1.06 8.58
CA ALA A 55 9.34 -1.15 7.45
C ALA A 55 9.73 -2.25 6.47
N VAL A 56 8.74 -2.86 5.84
CA VAL A 56 8.91 -3.86 4.76
C VAL A 56 8.95 -3.23 3.38
N ALA A 57 8.28 -2.10 3.21
CA ALA A 57 8.19 -1.40 1.93
C ALA A 57 8.12 0.11 2.10
N VAL A 58 8.44 0.80 1.01
CA VAL A 58 8.20 2.24 0.83
C VAL A 58 7.14 2.43 -0.25
N LYS A 59 6.18 3.29 0.00
CA LYS A 59 5.08 3.61 -0.93
C LYS A 59 5.03 5.12 -1.19
N PRO A 60 5.84 5.65 -2.13
CA PRO A 60 5.75 7.04 -2.52
C PRO A 60 4.44 7.30 -3.27
N GLN A 61 3.70 8.33 -2.81
CA GLN A 61 2.45 8.78 -3.43
C GLN A 61 2.77 9.71 -4.58
N LEU A 62 2.61 9.20 -5.79
CA LEU A 62 3.05 9.83 -7.04
C LEU A 62 2.50 11.25 -7.23
N ALA A 63 1.25 11.50 -6.86
CA ALA A 63 0.61 12.81 -7.00
C ALA A 63 1.41 13.97 -6.38
N PHE A 64 2.07 13.74 -5.23
CA PHE A 64 2.87 14.80 -4.58
C PHE A 64 4.21 15.05 -5.27
N PHE A 65 4.71 14.10 -6.02
CA PHE A 65 5.90 14.24 -6.84
C PHE A 65 5.56 14.85 -8.20
N GLU A 66 4.51 14.36 -8.87
CA GLU A 66 4.00 14.90 -10.14
C GLU A 66 3.65 16.40 -10.02
N ALA A 67 3.01 16.79 -8.92
CA ALA A 67 2.65 18.20 -8.66
C ALA A 67 3.86 19.16 -8.57
N ARG A 68 5.09 18.62 -8.47
CA ARG A 68 6.34 19.39 -8.45
C ARG A 68 7.14 19.26 -9.75
N GLY A 69 6.50 18.79 -10.81
CA GLY A 69 7.09 18.67 -12.15
C GLY A 69 8.32 17.75 -12.19
N LEU A 70 9.30 18.10 -13.01
CA LEU A 70 10.50 17.27 -13.22
C LEU A 70 11.32 17.07 -11.96
N ASP A 71 11.44 18.07 -11.11
CA ASP A 71 12.19 17.97 -9.86
C ASP A 71 11.51 17.02 -8.86
N GLY A 72 10.18 17.02 -8.84
CA GLY A 72 9.41 16.04 -8.08
C GLY A 72 9.63 14.62 -8.60
N MET A 73 9.61 14.42 -9.91
CA MET A 73 9.84 13.10 -10.51
C MET A 73 11.29 12.61 -10.33
N ARG A 74 12.27 13.50 -10.32
CA ARG A 74 13.65 13.17 -9.93
C ARG A 74 13.72 12.72 -8.47
N ALA A 75 13.06 13.45 -7.56
CA ALA A 75 12.99 13.06 -6.16
C ALA A 75 12.31 11.70 -5.96
N PHE A 76 11.23 11.40 -6.68
CA PHE A 76 10.59 10.07 -6.68
C PHE A 76 11.59 8.98 -7.06
N SER A 77 12.32 9.16 -8.18
CA SER A 77 13.35 8.20 -8.63
C SER A 77 14.43 7.97 -7.55
N GLU A 78 14.93 9.03 -6.93
CA GLU A 78 15.96 8.92 -5.87
C GLU A 78 15.42 8.18 -4.61
N VAL A 79 14.18 8.44 -4.20
CA VAL A 79 13.52 7.72 -3.10
C VAL A 79 13.41 6.22 -3.42
N VAL A 80 13.00 5.86 -4.62
CA VAL A 80 12.89 4.46 -5.06
C VAL A 80 14.26 3.79 -5.11
N LYS A 81 15.27 4.45 -5.67
CA LYS A 81 16.66 3.93 -5.71
C LYS A 81 17.23 3.71 -4.32
N LEU A 82 17.01 4.66 -3.41
CA LEU A 82 17.45 4.55 -2.02
C LEU A 82 16.76 3.37 -1.31
N ALA A 83 15.43 3.28 -1.43
CA ALA A 83 14.66 2.19 -0.82
C ALA A 83 15.20 0.81 -1.24
N ARG A 84 15.51 0.62 -2.52
CA ARG A 84 16.13 -0.61 -3.04
C ARG A 84 17.51 -0.89 -2.43
N ARG A 85 18.37 0.13 -2.31
CA ARG A 85 19.70 -0.02 -1.67
C ARG A 85 19.58 -0.46 -0.22
N LEU A 86 18.52 -0.04 0.48
CA LEU A 86 18.23 -0.41 1.87
C LEU A 86 17.49 -1.75 2.00
N GLY A 87 17.24 -2.46 0.89
CA GLY A 87 16.52 -3.73 0.90
C GLY A 87 15.02 -3.61 1.16
N LEU A 88 14.44 -2.42 0.96
CA LEU A 88 13.00 -2.20 1.06
C LEU A 88 12.31 -2.51 -0.26
N LEU A 89 11.11 -3.11 -0.19
CA LEU A 89 10.23 -3.19 -1.35
C LEU A 89 9.68 -1.81 -1.70
N THR A 90 9.36 -1.61 -2.97
CA THR A 90 8.85 -0.32 -3.47
C THR A 90 7.47 -0.50 -4.10
N ILE A 91 6.53 0.38 -3.73
CA ILE A 91 5.17 0.39 -4.26
C ILE A 91 4.88 1.77 -4.83
N ALA A 92 4.74 1.90 -6.14
CA ALA A 92 4.30 3.17 -6.74
C ALA A 92 2.81 3.38 -6.45
N ASP A 93 2.47 4.37 -5.60
CA ASP A 93 1.07 4.73 -5.36
C ASP A 93 0.59 5.67 -6.45
N ALA A 94 0.33 5.11 -7.64
CA ALA A 94 0.05 5.82 -8.88
C ALA A 94 -1.43 5.79 -9.27
N LYS A 95 -2.16 4.77 -8.83
CA LYS A 95 -3.59 4.53 -9.11
C LYS A 95 -3.92 4.67 -10.60
N ARG A 96 -3.04 4.11 -11.46
CA ARG A 96 -3.22 4.20 -12.92
C ARG A 96 -4.39 3.34 -13.37
N GLY A 97 -5.03 3.77 -14.46
CA GLY A 97 -6.10 3.07 -15.13
C GLY A 97 -6.23 3.65 -16.52
N ASP A 98 -6.13 2.79 -17.55
CA ASP A 98 -6.32 3.11 -18.96
C ASP A 98 -6.48 1.80 -19.72
N ILE A 99 -6.70 1.85 -21.03
CA ILE A 99 -6.91 0.68 -21.87
C ILE A 99 -5.79 0.47 -22.88
N GLY A 100 -5.68 -0.76 -23.40
CA GLY A 100 -4.83 -1.12 -24.52
C GLY A 100 -3.37 -0.70 -24.35
N THR A 101 -2.81 -0.06 -25.36
CA THR A 101 -1.40 0.36 -25.41
C THR A 101 -1.04 1.42 -24.37
N THR A 102 -1.98 2.28 -23.97
CA THR A 102 -1.78 3.28 -22.91
C THR A 102 -1.59 2.60 -21.56
N SER A 103 -2.42 1.61 -21.23
CA SER A 103 -2.24 0.81 -20.03
C SER A 103 -0.90 0.06 -20.03
N ALA A 104 -0.48 -0.48 -21.18
CA ALA A 104 0.83 -1.12 -21.34
C ALA A 104 1.98 -0.13 -21.12
N ALA A 105 1.87 1.12 -21.58
CA ALA A 105 2.86 2.15 -21.34
C ALA A 105 2.97 2.51 -19.84
N TYR A 106 1.84 2.62 -19.11
CA TYR A 106 1.87 2.80 -17.66
C TYR A 106 2.48 1.59 -16.93
N ALA A 107 2.16 0.37 -17.36
CA ALA A 107 2.76 -0.83 -16.80
C ALA A 107 4.28 -0.87 -17.02
N GLU A 108 4.77 -0.46 -18.19
CA GLU A 108 6.20 -0.35 -18.46
C GLU A 108 6.86 0.74 -17.60
N ALA A 109 6.22 1.90 -17.45
CA ALA A 109 6.77 3.00 -16.66
C ALA A 109 7.04 2.60 -15.20
N PHE A 110 6.13 1.85 -14.56
CA PHE A 110 6.23 1.53 -13.13
C PHE A 110 6.69 0.12 -12.82
N LEU A 111 6.57 -0.83 -13.73
CA LEU A 111 6.93 -2.24 -13.53
C LEU A 111 7.96 -2.76 -14.56
N GLY A 112 8.37 -1.93 -15.50
CA GLY A 112 9.43 -2.23 -16.48
C GLY A 112 10.82 -1.87 -15.96
N ASP A 113 11.72 -1.51 -16.89
CA ASP A 113 13.11 -1.12 -16.61
C ASP A 113 13.29 0.38 -16.86
N THR A 114 12.69 1.21 -16.00
CA THR A 114 12.75 2.68 -16.07
C THR A 114 13.25 3.26 -14.75
N ASP A 115 13.55 4.57 -14.74
CA ASP A 115 13.89 5.29 -13.52
C ASP A 115 12.76 5.34 -12.48
N PHE A 116 11.52 5.05 -12.87
CA PHE A 116 10.33 5.04 -12.02
C PHE A 116 9.89 3.64 -11.62
N SER A 117 10.60 2.61 -12.10
CA SER A 117 10.25 1.22 -11.84
C SER A 117 10.16 0.93 -10.35
N CYS A 118 9.11 0.24 -9.93
CA CYS A 118 8.88 -0.22 -8.55
C CYS A 118 8.62 -1.74 -8.54
N ASP A 119 8.63 -2.34 -7.35
CA ASP A 119 8.28 -3.75 -7.20
C ASP A 119 6.78 -3.99 -7.40
N ALA A 120 5.95 -2.99 -7.07
CA ALA A 120 4.51 -3.03 -7.29
C ALA A 120 3.94 -1.65 -7.63
N VAL A 121 2.70 -1.63 -8.13
CA VAL A 121 1.96 -0.39 -8.45
C VAL A 121 0.50 -0.52 -8.01
N THR A 122 -0.12 0.59 -7.60
CA THR A 122 -1.56 0.66 -7.38
C THR A 122 -2.30 1.00 -8.68
N VAL A 123 -3.44 0.33 -8.93
CA VAL A 123 -4.23 0.47 -10.17
C VAL A 123 -5.71 0.62 -9.88
N ASN A 124 -6.42 1.32 -10.78
CA ASN A 124 -7.86 1.52 -10.70
C ASN A 124 -8.58 0.49 -11.60
N PRO A 125 -9.52 -0.31 -11.08
CA PRO A 125 -10.21 -1.35 -11.83
C PRO A 125 -11.41 -0.87 -12.63
N TYR A 126 -11.77 0.42 -12.59
CA TYR A 126 -13.03 0.94 -13.12
C TYR A 126 -13.28 0.59 -14.60
N GLN A 127 -12.22 0.53 -15.41
CA GLN A 127 -12.31 0.23 -16.85
C GLN A 127 -12.35 -1.28 -17.17
N GLY A 128 -12.32 -2.16 -16.17
CA GLY A 128 -12.44 -3.60 -16.37
C GLY A 128 -11.12 -4.36 -16.49
N SER A 129 -11.21 -5.64 -16.84
CA SER A 129 -10.08 -6.58 -16.80
C SER A 129 -8.98 -6.25 -17.81
N ASP A 130 -9.35 -5.84 -19.01
CA ASP A 130 -8.40 -5.52 -20.09
C ASP A 130 -7.49 -4.34 -19.72
N ALA A 131 -7.97 -3.40 -18.91
CA ALA A 131 -7.17 -2.31 -18.37
C ALA A 131 -6.08 -2.79 -17.39
N LEU A 132 -6.31 -3.90 -16.69
CA LEU A 132 -5.38 -4.44 -15.71
C LEU A 132 -4.40 -5.47 -16.28
N MET A 133 -4.77 -6.17 -17.36
CA MET A 133 -3.94 -7.22 -17.96
C MET A 133 -2.50 -6.79 -18.26
N PRO A 134 -2.21 -5.59 -18.78
CA PRO A 134 -0.83 -5.15 -19.01
C PRO A 134 0.03 -5.09 -17.76
N PHE A 135 -0.55 -4.75 -16.59
CA PHE A 135 0.14 -4.75 -15.30
C PHE A 135 0.33 -6.18 -14.79
N ILE A 136 -0.70 -7.02 -14.89
CA ILE A 136 -0.67 -8.44 -14.49
C ILE A 136 0.37 -9.22 -15.31
N ALA A 137 0.53 -8.90 -16.59
CA ALA A 137 1.54 -9.48 -17.45
C ALA A 137 3.00 -9.23 -16.97
N LYS A 138 3.22 -8.30 -16.03
CA LYS A 138 4.54 -8.07 -15.41
C LYS A 138 4.82 -8.98 -14.21
N ILE A 139 3.85 -9.74 -13.71
CA ILE A 139 4.01 -10.63 -12.55
C ILE A 139 5.12 -11.67 -12.74
N PRO A 140 5.27 -12.34 -13.90
CA PRO A 140 6.36 -13.29 -14.11
C PRO A 140 7.76 -12.67 -13.96
N ARG A 141 7.88 -11.35 -14.08
CA ARG A 141 9.12 -10.59 -13.82
C ARG A 141 9.34 -10.27 -12.34
N GLY A 142 8.54 -10.83 -11.44
CA GLY A 142 8.61 -10.60 -9.98
C GLY A 142 7.94 -9.32 -9.51
N ARG A 143 6.94 -8.83 -10.26
CA ARG A 143 6.20 -7.61 -9.96
C ARG A 143 4.88 -7.91 -9.26
N GLY A 144 4.33 -6.90 -8.56
CA GLY A 144 3.03 -6.97 -7.88
C GLY A 144 2.09 -5.84 -8.33
N VAL A 145 0.81 -6.07 -8.14
CA VAL A 145 -0.25 -5.10 -8.47
C VAL A 145 -1.20 -4.98 -7.28
N PHE A 146 -1.54 -3.77 -6.87
CA PHE A 146 -2.57 -3.52 -5.85
C PHE A 146 -3.76 -2.82 -6.48
N VAL A 147 -4.89 -3.51 -6.54
CA VAL A 147 -6.13 -3.02 -7.13
C VAL A 147 -6.95 -2.27 -6.08
N LEU A 148 -7.52 -1.10 -6.41
CA LEU A 148 -8.44 -0.40 -5.52
C LEU A 148 -9.71 -1.21 -5.36
N VAL A 149 -10.05 -1.62 -4.12
CA VAL A 149 -11.26 -2.42 -3.81
C VAL A 149 -12.21 -1.62 -2.91
N LYS A 150 -11.81 -1.29 -1.69
CA LYS A 150 -12.59 -0.45 -0.78
C LYS A 150 -11.70 0.63 -0.22
N THR A 151 -11.89 1.85 -0.68
CA THR A 151 -11.03 2.99 -0.32
C THR A 151 -11.52 3.70 0.94
N SER A 152 -10.60 4.36 1.66
CA SER A 152 -10.85 4.91 3.00
C SER A 152 -11.53 6.30 3.01
N ASN A 153 -11.78 6.91 1.85
CA ASN A 153 -12.39 8.24 1.76
C ASN A 153 -13.90 8.19 2.10
N PRO A 154 -14.45 9.24 2.72
CA PRO A 154 -15.85 9.26 3.18
C PRO A 154 -16.89 8.98 2.10
N THR A 155 -16.67 9.49 0.88
CA THR A 155 -17.60 9.36 -0.25
C THR A 155 -17.40 8.08 -1.06
N SER A 156 -16.56 7.16 -0.61
CA SER A 156 -16.29 5.90 -1.33
C SER A 156 -17.56 5.08 -1.58
N GLY A 157 -18.57 5.21 -0.71
CA GLY A 157 -19.83 4.50 -0.83
C GLY A 157 -20.69 4.92 -2.03
N GLU A 158 -20.49 6.12 -2.59
CA GLU A 158 -21.26 6.60 -3.75
C GLU A 158 -21.22 5.62 -4.95
N PHE A 159 -20.09 4.94 -5.14
CA PHE A 159 -19.90 3.92 -6.17
C PHE A 159 -19.63 2.54 -5.59
N GLN A 160 -18.77 2.44 -4.58
CA GLN A 160 -18.29 1.16 -4.11
C GLN A 160 -19.35 0.35 -3.37
N ASP A 161 -20.33 1.02 -2.72
CA ASP A 161 -21.42 0.36 -2.00
C ASP A 161 -22.71 0.21 -2.84
N LEU A 162 -22.71 0.66 -4.11
CA LEU A 162 -23.81 0.39 -5.02
C LEU A 162 -23.97 -1.11 -5.22
N LEU A 163 -25.22 -1.58 -5.11
CA LEU A 163 -25.54 -2.97 -5.39
C LEU A 163 -25.48 -3.25 -6.90
N ALA A 164 -24.60 -4.14 -7.28
CA ALA A 164 -24.48 -4.62 -8.65
C ALA A 164 -24.91 -6.09 -8.73
N GLN A 165 -25.68 -6.44 -9.75
CA GLN A 165 -26.01 -7.80 -10.06
C GLN A 165 -24.88 -8.40 -10.92
N ASP A 166 -24.24 -9.46 -10.44
CA ASP A 166 -23.24 -10.18 -11.20
C ASP A 166 -23.86 -11.26 -12.11
N ALA A 167 -23.01 -11.95 -12.88
CA ALA A 167 -23.45 -13.03 -13.77
C ALA A 167 -24.16 -14.20 -13.05
N SER A 168 -24.03 -14.30 -11.72
CA SER A 168 -24.69 -15.29 -10.87
C SER A 168 -26.03 -14.80 -10.33
N ALA A 169 -26.53 -13.65 -10.80
CA ALA A 169 -27.73 -12.97 -10.33
C ALA A 169 -27.71 -12.58 -8.83
N LEU A 170 -26.53 -12.54 -8.23
CA LEU A 170 -26.35 -12.11 -6.86
C LEU A 170 -26.20 -10.60 -6.79
N ASN A 171 -27.03 -9.96 -5.96
CA ASN A 171 -26.88 -8.56 -5.61
C ASN A 171 -25.81 -8.43 -4.54
N ARG A 172 -24.72 -7.75 -4.88
CA ARG A 172 -23.64 -7.46 -3.93
C ARG A 172 -23.07 -6.05 -4.15
N PRO A 173 -22.49 -5.42 -3.15
CA PRO A 173 -21.78 -4.16 -3.34
C PRO A 173 -20.72 -4.25 -4.43
N MET A 174 -20.54 -3.18 -5.21
CA MET A 174 -19.57 -3.16 -6.31
C MET A 174 -18.16 -3.55 -5.84
N TRP A 175 -17.74 -3.09 -4.65
CA TRP A 175 -16.42 -3.44 -4.11
C TRP A 175 -16.25 -4.96 -3.90
N GLU A 176 -17.32 -5.72 -3.56
CA GLU A 176 -17.25 -7.18 -3.46
C GLU A 176 -17.06 -7.85 -4.84
N THR A 177 -17.68 -7.29 -5.87
CA THR A 177 -17.47 -7.74 -7.26
C THR A 177 -16.01 -7.52 -7.66
N VAL A 178 -15.44 -6.36 -7.36
CA VAL A 178 -14.02 -6.08 -7.62
C VAL A 178 -13.13 -7.04 -6.81
N ALA A 179 -13.42 -7.30 -5.54
CA ALA A 179 -12.69 -8.25 -4.71
C ALA A 179 -12.67 -9.66 -5.30
N ALA A 180 -13.82 -10.15 -5.76
CA ALA A 180 -13.92 -11.44 -6.43
C ALA A 180 -13.07 -11.51 -7.71
N ARG A 181 -13.02 -10.41 -8.48
CA ARG A 181 -12.15 -10.30 -9.67
C ARG A 181 -10.67 -10.32 -9.31
N VAL A 182 -10.26 -9.59 -8.25
CA VAL A 182 -8.87 -9.62 -7.75
C VAL A 182 -8.45 -11.05 -7.40
N ASN A 183 -9.32 -11.80 -6.71
CA ASN A 183 -9.04 -13.21 -6.41
C ASN A 183 -8.88 -14.05 -7.69
N GLY A 184 -9.75 -13.85 -8.69
CA GLY A 184 -9.65 -14.55 -9.98
C GLY A 184 -8.36 -14.18 -10.73
N TRP A 185 -8.03 -12.90 -10.86
CA TRP A 185 -6.81 -12.45 -11.55
C TRP A 185 -5.52 -12.93 -10.88
N GLY A 186 -5.54 -13.17 -9.58
CA GLY A 186 -4.38 -13.58 -8.82
C GLY A 186 -4.21 -15.09 -8.64
N GLY A 187 -5.23 -15.89 -8.97
CA GLY A 187 -5.28 -17.33 -8.66
C GLY A 187 -4.13 -18.14 -9.27
N ASP A 188 -3.75 -17.84 -10.51
CA ASP A 188 -2.68 -18.55 -11.22
C ASP A 188 -1.26 -18.13 -10.78
N PHE A 189 -1.15 -17.12 -9.92
CA PHE A 189 0.14 -16.53 -9.52
C PHE A 189 0.43 -16.67 -8.02
N ILE A 190 -0.17 -17.62 -7.33
CA ILE A 190 0.08 -17.83 -5.90
C ILE A 190 1.49 -18.32 -5.69
N GLY A 191 2.25 -17.60 -4.85
CA GLY A 191 3.64 -17.93 -4.50
C GLY A 191 3.76 -19.03 -3.45
N LYS A 192 4.99 -19.36 -3.07
CA LYS A 192 5.32 -20.37 -2.03
C LYS A 192 4.80 -19.97 -0.64
N SER A 193 4.63 -18.67 -0.40
CA SER A 193 4.02 -18.11 0.82
C SER A 193 2.50 -18.35 0.92
N GLY A 194 1.87 -18.89 -0.12
CA GLY A 194 0.42 -18.99 -0.25
C GLY A 194 -0.25 -17.63 -0.51
N LEU A 195 0.53 -16.61 -0.90
CA LEU A 195 0.04 -15.27 -1.21
C LEU A 195 0.15 -14.97 -2.71
N SER A 196 -0.80 -14.16 -3.19
CA SER A 196 -0.88 -13.69 -4.57
C SER A 196 -0.21 -12.31 -4.73
N PRO A 197 0.52 -12.06 -5.83
CA PRO A 197 1.07 -10.74 -6.17
C PRO A 197 0.03 -9.78 -6.74
N VAL A 198 -1.19 -10.28 -7.05
CA VAL A 198 -2.36 -9.43 -7.29
C VAL A 198 -3.04 -9.21 -5.97
N GLY A 199 -2.79 -8.06 -5.38
CA GLY A 199 -3.29 -7.62 -4.09
C GLY A 199 -4.41 -6.60 -4.24
N ALA A 200 -4.89 -6.11 -3.10
CA ALA A 200 -5.98 -5.15 -3.01
C ALA A 200 -5.65 -3.99 -2.09
N VAL A 201 -6.21 -2.82 -2.36
CA VAL A 201 -6.26 -1.70 -1.41
C VAL A 201 -7.60 -1.74 -0.70
N VAL A 202 -7.57 -1.94 0.64
CA VAL A 202 -8.74 -1.93 1.51
C VAL A 202 -8.46 -1.06 2.72
N GLY A 203 -9.24 0.01 2.91
CA GLY A 203 -9.01 0.98 3.99
C GLY A 203 -9.27 0.42 5.38
N ALA A 204 -8.45 0.82 6.34
CA ALA A 204 -8.60 0.45 7.75
C ALA A 204 -9.87 1.01 8.42
N THR A 205 -10.48 2.05 7.84
CA THR A 205 -11.69 2.70 8.37
C THR A 205 -12.96 1.85 8.26
N TYR A 206 -12.89 0.70 7.61
CA TYR A 206 -14.01 -0.22 7.38
C TYR A 206 -13.66 -1.66 7.81
N PRO A 207 -13.48 -1.96 9.10
CA PRO A 207 -12.97 -3.26 9.56
C PRO A 207 -13.89 -4.45 9.20
N VAL A 208 -15.21 -4.27 9.20
CA VAL A 208 -16.16 -5.31 8.80
C VAL A 208 -16.02 -5.64 7.31
N GLN A 209 -15.93 -4.61 6.46
CA GLN A 209 -15.68 -4.80 5.03
C GLN A 209 -14.28 -5.38 4.78
N ALA A 210 -13.29 -5.04 5.60
CA ALA A 210 -11.94 -5.59 5.50
C ALA A 210 -11.91 -7.10 5.79
N GLN A 211 -12.65 -7.58 6.80
CA GLN A 211 -12.82 -9.01 7.07
C GLN A 211 -13.54 -9.73 5.92
N ARG A 212 -14.60 -9.11 5.40
CA ARG A 212 -15.34 -9.65 4.26
C ARG A 212 -14.47 -9.69 3.00
N ALA A 213 -13.66 -8.66 2.75
CA ALA A 213 -12.69 -8.62 1.64
C ALA A 213 -11.68 -9.76 1.75
N ARG A 214 -11.16 -10.05 2.96
CA ARG A 214 -10.28 -11.21 3.18
C ARG A 214 -10.96 -12.52 2.82
N ALA A 215 -12.22 -12.71 3.19
CA ALA A 215 -12.97 -13.93 2.85
C ALA A 215 -13.13 -14.10 1.32
N LEU A 216 -13.31 -13.00 0.58
CA LEU A 216 -13.41 -13.00 -0.88
C LEU A 216 -12.07 -13.15 -1.60
N MET A 217 -10.96 -12.77 -0.95
CA MET A 217 -9.60 -12.77 -1.51
C MET A 217 -8.61 -13.45 -0.55
N PRO A 218 -8.73 -14.77 -0.30
CA PRO A 218 -7.97 -15.46 0.75
C PRO A 218 -6.46 -15.43 0.54
N ALA A 219 -5.99 -15.35 -0.70
CA ALA A 219 -4.56 -15.32 -1.03
C ALA A 219 -4.02 -13.91 -1.30
N ALA A 220 -4.85 -12.88 -1.49
CA ALA A 220 -4.38 -11.55 -1.85
C ALA A 220 -3.59 -10.88 -0.70
N ILE A 221 -2.53 -10.16 -1.03
CA ILE A 221 -1.94 -9.20 -0.09
C ILE A 221 -2.85 -7.98 -0.05
N ILE A 222 -3.29 -7.59 1.14
CA ILE A 222 -4.11 -6.39 1.32
C ILE A 222 -3.22 -5.24 1.80
N LEU A 223 -3.12 -4.19 0.99
CA LEU A 223 -2.53 -2.91 1.35
C LEU A 223 -3.57 -2.08 2.09
N VAL A 224 -3.30 -1.77 3.35
CA VAL A 224 -4.25 -1.14 4.27
C VAL A 224 -3.83 0.31 4.53
N PRO A 225 -4.41 1.30 3.84
CA PRO A 225 -4.25 2.71 4.20
C PRO A 225 -5.22 3.12 5.32
N GLY A 226 -4.92 4.26 5.99
CA GLY A 226 -5.83 4.90 6.94
C GLY A 226 -5.43 4.73 8.41
N TYR A 227 -4.38 3.99 8.73
CA TYR A 227 -3.84 3.90 10.08
C TYR A 227 -3.36 5.28 10.60
N GLY A 228 -3.73 5.60 11.82
CA GLY A 228 -3.34 6.82 12.53
C GLY A 228 -4.00 8.09 11.99
N ALA A 229 -3.61 8.59 10.83
CA ALA A 229 -4.05 9.89 10.31
C ALA A 229 -5.55 9.97 9.97
N GLN A 230 -6.23 8.85 9.75
CA GLN A 230 -7.66 8.76 9.46
C GLN A 230 -8.46 8.15 10.64
N GLY A 231 -7.82 8.00 11.81
CA GLY A 231 -8.46 7.56 13.05
C GLY A 231 -8.60 6.05 13.24
N ALA A 232 -8.14 5.23 12.30
CA ALA A 232 -8.17 3.78 12.46
C ALA A 232 -7.13 3.31 13.48
N SER A 233 -7.53 2.39 14.38
CA SER A 233 -6.68 1.73 15.36
C SER A 233 -5.82 0.63 14.75
N ALA A 234 -4.88 0.08 15.51
CA ALA A 234 -4.11 -1.09 15.11
C ALA A 234 -5.02 -2.31 14.89
N THR A 235 -6.02 -2.52 15.75
CA THR A 235 -7.02 -3.58 15.63
C THR A 235 -7.82 -3.47 14.32
N ASP A 236 -8.25 -2.26 13.95
CA ASP A 236 -8.95 -2.03 12.67
C ASP A 236 -8.02 -2.32 11.48
N ALA A 237 -6.77 -1.90 11.55
CA ALA A 237 -5.80 -2.08 10.47
C ALA A 237 -5.45 -3.56 10.22
N VAL A 238 -5.49 -4.42 11.23
CA VAL A 238 -5.23 -5.86 11.09
C VAL A 238 -6.47 -6.70 10.79
N ALA A 239 -7.66 -6.11 10.74
CA ALA A 239 -8.93 -6.83 10.56
C ALA A 239 -8.95 -7.73 9.32
N SER A 240 -8.23 -7.36 8.25
CA SER A 240 -8.12 -8.14 7.01
C SER A 240 -6.93 -9.11 6.98
N ALA A 241 -6.18 -9.29 8.08
CA ALA A 241 -5.11 -10.27 8.13
C ALA A 241 -5.66 -11.71 8.01
N ARG A 242 -4.84 -12.64 7.53
CA ARG A 242 -5.12 -14.08 7.56
C ARG A 242 -5.09 -14.59 9.01
N ALA A 243 -5.55 -15.82 9.25
CA ALA A 243 -5.57 -16.41 10.59
C ALA A 243 -4.15 -16.49 11.22
N ASP A 244 -3.13 -16.70 10.39
CA ASP A 244 -1.73 -16.71 10.79
C ASP A 244 -1.12 -15.29 10.97
N GLY A 245 -1.91 -14.23 10.74
CA GLY A 245 -1.48 -12.84 10.82
C GLY A 245 -0.81 -12.31 9.55
N SER A 246 -0.64 -13.14 8.52
CA SER A 246 -0.04 -12.76 7.25
C SER A 246 -1.05 -12.11 6.27
N GLY A 247 -0.58 -11.77 5.07
CA GLY A 247 -1.42 -11.33 3.97
C GLY A 247 -1.85 -9.85 4.03
N ILE A 248 -1.27 -9.05 4.93
CA ILE A 248 -1.49 -7.60 5.00
C ILE A 248 -0.17 -6.84 4.99
N VAL A 249 -0.24 -5.60 4.53
CA VAL A 249 0.76 -4.56 4.77
C VAL A 249 0.04 -3.24 5.09
N VAL A 250 0.45 -2.55 6.16
CA VAL A 250 -0.26 -1.39 6.70
C VAL A 250 0.53 -0.11 6.43
N ASN A 251 -0.12 0.86 5.79
CA ASN A 251 0.53 2.11 5.38
C ASN A 251 0.20 3.27 6.32
N ALA A 252 1.23 3.97 6.78
CA ALA A 252 1.13 5.30 7.38
C ALA A 252 1.95 6.31 6.58
N SER A 253 1.40 7.49 6.33
CA SER A 253 2.06 8.56 5.57
C SER A 253 2.19 9.85 6.40
N ARG A 254 1.14 10.68 6.44
CA ARG A 254 1.18 12.00 7.11
C ARG A 254 1.55 11.93 8.58
N SER A 255 0.98 11.00 9.33
CA SER A 255 1.27 10.80 10.76
C SER A 255 2.73 10.43 11.00
N LEU A 256 3.36 9.72 10.07
CA LEU A 256 4.77 9.33 10.11
C LEU A 256 5.68 10.47 9.65
N MET A 257 5.49 10.99 8.44
CA MET A 257 6.38 12.01 7.85
C MET A 257 6.44 13.29 8.66
N TYR A 258 5.31 13.66 9.31
CA TYR A 258 5.17 14.90 10.08
C TYR A 258 5.06 14.66 11.59
N ALA A 259 5.51 13.51 12.09
CA ALA A 259 5.55 13.17 13.51
C ALA A 259 6.32 14.20 14.35
N TYR A 260 7.38 14.79 13.76
CA TYR A 260 8.20 15.82 14.42
C TYR A 260 7.39 17.06 14.85
N LYS A 261 6.24 17.35 14.22
CA LYS A 261 5.38 18.47 14.62
C LYS A 261 4.71 18.26 15.98
N LYS A 262 4.59 17.01 16.41
CA LYS A 262 4.09 16.64 17.75
C LYS A 262 5.22 16.43 18.77
N ASN A 263 6.48 16.48 18.33
CA ASN A 263 7.68 16.20 19.11
C ASN A 263 8.66 17.38 18.98
N PRO A 264 8.43 18.51 19.70
CA PRO A 264 9.33 19.66 19.64
C PRO A 264 10.76 19.27 20.02
N GLY A 265 11.73 19.59 19.14
CA GLY A 265 13.14 19.24 19.33
C GLY A 265 13.62 17.98 18.61
N ALA A 266 12.74 17.12 18.15
CA ALA A 266 13.12 15.99 17.33
C ALA A 266 13.31 16.39 15.85
N THR A 267 14.32 15.81 15.17
CA THR A 267 14.43 15.95 13.72
C THR A 267 13.30 15.18 13.03
N PRO A 268 12.90 15.57 11.80
CA PRO A 268 11.90 14.82 11.05
C PRO A 268 12.22 13.33 10.92
N ALA A 269 13.48 13.00 10.66
CA ALA A 269 13.96 11.63 10.53
C ALA A 269 13.81 10.82 11.84
N HIS A 270 14.22 11.41 12.97
CA HIS A 270 14.15 10.75 14.27
C HIS A 270 12.69 10.52 14.70
N ALA A 271 11.85 11.55 14.62
CA ALA A 271 10.45 11.42 14.97
C ALA A 271 9.68 10.41 14.06
N ALA A 272 10.06 10.34 12.78
CA ALA A 272 9.50 9.35 11.87
C ALA A 272 9.93 7.91 12.21
N ALA A 273 11.20 7.72 12.61
CA ALA A 273 11.71 6.43 13.06
C ALA A 273 11.00 5.94 14.33
N ASP A 274 10.84 6.81 15.32
CA ASP A 274 10.11 6.49 16.56
C ASP A 274 8.65 6.13 16.25
N TYR A 275 8.00 6.90 15.37
CA TYR A 275 6.63 6.60 14.96
C TYR A 275 6.51 5.26 14.22
N ALA A 276 7.44 4.95 13.32
CA ALA A 276 7.44 3.70 12.57
C ALA A 276 7.65 2.50 13.49
N GLU A 277 8.52 2.62 14.48
CA GLU A 277 8.78 1.57 15.47
C GLU A 277 7.58 1.37 16.40
N GLN A 278 6.95 2.45 16.89
CA GLN A 278 5.74 2.35 17.68
C GLN A 278 4.61 1.70 16.87
N MET A 279 4.41 2.11 15.62
CA MET A 279 3.44 1.50 14.72
C MET A 279 3.69 -0.01 14.54
N ARG A 280 4.94 -0.42 14.39
CA ARG A 280 5.32 -1.83 14.29
C ARG A 280 4.92 -2.60 15.54
N HIS A 281 5.19 -2.06 16.72
CA HIS A 281 4.81 -2.66 18.00
C HIS A 281 3.28 -2.79 18.15
N ASP A 282 2.54 -1.71 17.87
CA ASP A 282 1.09 -1.70 17.99
C ASP A 282 0.42 -2.72 17.05
N LEU A 283 0.89 -2.79 15.80
CA LEU A 283 0.37 -3.75 14.83
C LEU A 283 0.69 -5.19 15.21
N ASN A 284 1.90 -5.46 15.73
CA ASN A 284 2.26 -6.81 16.18
C ASN A 284 1.45 -7.24 17.40
N ALA A 285 1.19 -6.35 18.35
CA ALA A 285 0.31 -6.62 19.48
C ALA A 285 -1.12 -6.96 19.01
N ALA A 286 -1.70 -6.14 18.12
CA ALA A 286 -3.02 -6.40 17.57
C ALA A 286 -3.09 -7.72 16.77
N LEU A 287 -2.05 -8.06 16.02
CA LEU A 287 -1.96 -9.35 15.31
C LEU A 287 -1.88 -10.53 16.27
N ALA A 288 -1.17 -10.40 17.39
CA ALA A 288 -1.10 -11.44 18.42
C ALA A 288 -2.46 -11.67 19.09
N GLU A 289 -3.15 -10.59 19.49
CA GLU A 289 -4.50 -10.65 20.06
C GLU A 289 -5.50 -11.30 19.09
N MET A 290 -5.44 -10.91 17.81
CA MET A 290 -6.30 -11.49 16.77
C MET A 290 -6.09 -13.00 16.62
N ARG A 291 -4.82 -13.48 16.64
CA ARG A 291 -4.51 -14.91 16.54
C ARG A 291 -5.06 -15.68 17.73
N ILE A 292 -4.92 -15.15 18.95
CA ILE A 292 -5.48 -15.76 20.19
C ILE A 292 -7.00 -15.85 20.08
N ALA A 293 -7.67 -14.75 19.72
CA ALA A 293 -9.13 -14.72 19.62
C ALA A 293 -9.66 -15.74 18.59
N ARG A 294 -8.98 -15.91 17.45
CA ARG A 294 -9.38 -16.89 16.42
C ARG A 294 -9.04 -18.34 16.76
N ALA A 295 -8.09 -18.58 17.65
CA ALA A 295 -7.78 -19.93 18.12
C ALA A 295 -8.71 -20.43 19.24
N SER A 296 -9.43 -19.49 19.89
CA SER A 296 -10.34 -19.75 21.02
C SER A 296 -11.82 -19.86 20.61
N GLY A 297 -12.16 -19.55 19.35
CA GLY A 297 -13.53 -19.64 18.79
C GLY A 297 -13.65 -20.69 17.71
#